data_a90d71f6dfd83cde32f10a13cf6b855c
#
_entry.id   a90d71f6dfd83cde32f10a13cf6b855c
#
_cell.length_a   1.000
_cell.length_b   1.000
_cell.length_c   1.000
_cell.angle_alpha   90.00
_cell.angle_beta   90.00
_cell.angle_gamma   90.00
#
_symmetry.space_group_name_H-M   'P 1'
#
loop_
_entity.id
_entity.type
_entity.pdbx_description
1 polymer ?
#
loop_
_entity_poly.entity_id
_entity_poly.type
_entity_poly.pdbx_seq_one_letter_code
_entity_poly.pdbx_strand_id
1 'polypeptide(L)'
;YDQSLVGVTLPALKTLTLGIDFYCNLNSVTLPEQLEDLTLGGRGLGDGDMVLPQRLRSLTFGFEFNRSLEVMNFPMTLRSVTLGENFNKHLDGVNLPSGLESLTFGFRFNQSLEGVQLPRNLRNMTFGRNFNQPLQRVDLPSKLQNLTFGYAFNQGLEGVNWPASLQSLTLGEHFNQSLERVRFPSDLKSFILEGRFSHSLAPLE
;
A
#
# COMPACT_ATOMS: atom_id res chain seq x y z
N TYR A 1 4.35 29.46 7.24
CA TYR A 1 4.15 29.39 8.70
C TYR A 1 4.56 28.00 9.13
N ASP A 2 5.70 27.90 9.83
CA ASP A 2 6.20 26.65 10.39
C ASP A 2 5.51 26.43 11.74
N GLN A 3 4.38 25.74 11.75
CA GLN A 3 3.63 25.43 12.97
C GLN A 3 4.22 24.17 13.59
N SER A 4 4.96 24.31 14.68
CA SER A 4 5.54 23.20 15.44
C SER A 4 4.51 22.62 16.42
N LEU A 5 4.46 21.29 16.49
CA LEU A 5 3.74 20.57 17.54
C LEU A 5 4.61 20.28 18.77
N VAL A 6 5.82 20.82 18.84
CA VAL A 6 6.72 20.64 19.99
C VAL A 6 6.08 21.22 21.24
N GLY A 7 5.97 20.40 22.29
CA GLY A 7 5.37 20.77 23.56
C GLY A 7 3.83 20.70 23.62
N VAL A 8 3.18 20.32 22.50
CA VAL A 8 1.73 20.05 22.52
C VAL A 8 1.49 18.68 23.14
N THR A 9 0.70 18.64 24.22
CA THR A 9 0.33 17.40 24.91
C THR A 9 -1.16 17.12 24.73
N LEU A 10 -1.47 16.00 24.07
CA LEU A 10 -2.84 15.53 23.80
C LEU A 10 -2.96 14.05 24.21
N PRO A 11 -2.88 13.72 25.50
CA PRO A 11 -2.68 12.33 25.97
C PRO A 11 -3.82 11.37 25.61
N ALA A 12 -5.03 11.88 25.41
CA ALA A 12 -6.21 11.07 25.08
C ALA A 12 -6.50 10.99 23.57
N LEU A 13 -5.65 11.61 22.73
CA LEU A 13 -5.88 11.67 21.30
C LEU A 13 -5.74 10.28 20.66
N LYS A 14 -6.77 9.88 19.93
CA LYS A 14 -6.78 8.60 19.17
C LYS A 14 -6.53 8.79 17.68
N THR A 15 -6.90 9.92 17.13
CA THR A 15 -6.77 10.23 15.72
C THR A 15 -6.07 11.56 15.52
N LEU A 16 -4.99 11.55 14.73
CA LEU A 16 -4.27 12.77 14.34
C LEU A 16 -4.19 12.84 12.82
N THR A 17 -4.75 13.90 12.26
CA THR A 17 -4.64 14.19 10.83
C THR A 17 -3.93 15.51 10.64
N LEU A 18 -2.80 15.45 9.96
CA LEU A 18 -2.02 16.62 9.54
C LEU A 18 -2.33 16.92 8.08
N GLY A 19 -2.71 18.14 7.77
CA GLY A 19 -3.07 18.55 6.41
C GLY A 19 -1.90 18.54 5.43
N ILE A 20 -2.18 18.64 4.13
CA ILE A 20 -1.18 18.60 3.06
C ILE A 20 -0.13 19.73 3.18
N ASP A 21 -0.52 20.86 3.75
CA ASP A 21 0.36 22.02 3.97
C ASP A 21 1.12 21.96 5.31
N PHE A 22 1.05 20.83 6.00
CA PHE A 22 1.81 20.63 7.24
C PHE A 22 3.20 20.12 6.92
N TYR A 23 4.21 20.97 7.08
CA TYR A 23 5.62 20.68 6.74
C TYR A 23 6.54 20.55 7.96
N CYS A 24 5.99 20.52 9.17
CA CYS A 24 6.80 20.37 10.37
C CYS A 24 7.51 19.04 10.45
N ASN A 25 8.75 19.09 10.94
CA ASN A 25 9.49 17.89 11.29
C ASN A 25 8.90 17.28 12.58
N LEU A 26 8.37 16.06 12.46
CA LEU A 26 7.79 15.33 13.58
C LEU A 26 8.82 14.57 14.45
N ASN A 27 10.10 14.58 14.09
CA ASN A 27 11.14 13.84 14.85
C ASN A 27 11.31 14.34 16.28
N SER A 28 10.97 15.60 16.55
CA SER A 28 11.01 16.21 17.89
C SER A 28 9.64 16.21 18.59
N VAL A 29 8.63 15.59 17.98
CA VAL A 29 7.27 15.54 18.50
C VAL A 29 7.01 14.18 19.14
N THR A 30 6.65 14.18 20.41
CA THR A 30 6.18 12.97 21.08
C THR A 30 4.71 12.77 20.74
N LEU A 31 4.42 11.76 19.91
CA LEU A 31 3.06 11.40 19.57
C LEU A 31 2.35 10.75 20.77
N PRO A 32 1.03 11.01 20.96
CA PRO A 32 0.26 10.40 22.05
C PRO A 32 0.29 8.87 22.01
N GLU A 33 0.52 8.22 23.16
CA GLU A 33 0.58 6.76 23.27
C GLU A 33 -0.76 6.06 22.90
N GLN A 34 -1.88 6.79 23.04
CA GLN A 34 -3.23 6.28 22.75
C GLN A 34 -3.60 6.41 21.27
N LEU A 35 -2.69 6.95 20.43
CA LEU A 35 -2.99 7.17 19.02
C LEU A 35 -3.21 5.84 18.29
N GLU A 36 -4.35 5.74 17.63
CA GLU A 36 -4.76 4.59 16.82
C GLU A 36 -4.66 4.90 15.31
N ASP A 37 -4.93 6.16 14.92
CA ASP A 37 -4.91 6.59 13.52
C ASP A 37 -4.02 7.82 13.32
N LEU A 38 -3.07 7.72 12.41
CA LEU A 38 -2.15 8.81 12.05
C LEU A 38 -2.17 9.05 10.55
N THR A 39 -2.56 10.25 10.15
CA THR A 39 -2.40 10.75 8.78
C THR A 39 -1.37 11.87 8.77
N LEU A 40 -0.30 11.68 8.04
CA LEU A 40 0.78 12.64 7.86
C LEU A 40 0.46 13.57 6.70
N GLY A 41 0.71 14.85 6.88
CA GLY A 41 0.56 15.85 5.81
C GLY A 41 1.77 15.90 4.87
N GLY A 42 1.77 16.78 3.92
CA GLY A 42 2.82 17.14 2.97
C GLY A 42 4.06 16.26 2.92
N ARG A 43 5.16 16.74 3.48
CA ARG A 43 6.42 15.96 3.63
C ARG A 43 6.39 14.96 4.76
N GLY A 44 5.53 15.14 5.74
CA GLY A 44 5.17 14.24 6.84
C GLY A 44 6.27 13.91 7.81
N LEU A 45 7.38 13.35 7.34
CA LEU A 45 8.53 12.94 8.16
C LEU A 45 9.74 13.76 7.77
N GLY A 46 10.36 14.41 8.76
CA GLY A 46 11.71 14.98 8.61
C GLY A 46 12.78 13.90 8.38
N ASP A 47 14.07 14.29 8.39
CA ASP A 47 15.17 13.37 8.06
C ASP A 47 15.57 12.39 9.18
N GLY A 48 14.86 12.30 10.27
CA GLY A 48 15.13 11.42 11.39
C GLY A 48 14.15 10.26 11.55
N ASP A 49 14.43 9.39 12.53
CA ASP A 49 13.59 8.24 12.87
C ASP A 49 12.42 8.71 13.73
N MET A 50 11.20 8.56 13.22
CA MET A 50 10.00 8.81 13.99
C MET A 50 9.65 7.56 14.80
N VAL A 51 9.40 7.76 16.11
CA VAL A 51 8.88 6.70 16.97
C VAL A 51 7.35 6.67 16.81
N LEU A 52 6.85 5.57 16.23
CA LEU A 52 5.41 5.35 16.07
C LEU A 52 4.79 4.83 17.37
N PRO A 53 3.61 5.35 17.77
CA PRO A 53 2.89 4.87 18.95
C PRO A 53 2.54 3.39 18.84
N GLN A 54 2.68 2.64 19.94
CA GLN A 54 2.52 1.19 19.93
C GLN A 54 1.05 0.72 19.79
N ARG A 55 0.08 1.62 19.85
CA ARG A 55 -1.34 1.33 19.63
C ARG A 55 -1.81 1.67 18.22
N LEU A 56 -0.93 2.18 17.37
CA LEU A 56 -1.28 2.62 16.03
C LEU A 56 -1.83 1.46 15.19
N ARG A 57 -2.99 1.68 14.58
CA ARG A 57 -3.70 0.72 13.71
C ARG A 57 -3.70 1.15 12.25
N SER A 58 -3.71 2.46 12.01
CA SER A 58 -3.72 3.02 10.66
C SER A 58 -2.66 4.10 10.52
N LEU A 59 -1.86 4.01 9.45
CA LEU A 59 -0.84 4.99 9.10
C LEU A 59 -0.98 5.39 7.64
N THR A 60 -1.19 6.68 7.41
CA THR A 60 -1.19 7.27 6.08
C THR A 60 -0.01 8.23 5.96
N PHE A 61 0.88 7.95 5.02
CA PHE A 61 2.01 8.83 4.70
C PHE A 61 1.57 10.00 3.84
N GLY A 62 2.21 11.13 4.05
CA GLY A 62 1.94 12.36 3.31
C GLY A 62 2.27 12.29 1.83
N PHE A 63 1.72 13.22 1.07
CA PHE A 63 1.82 13.28 -0.39
C PHE A 63 3.27 13.21 -0.91
N GLU A 64 4.19 13.95 -0.31
CA GLU A 64 5.59 14.04 -0.76
C GLU A 64 6.50 12.95 -0.16
N PHE A 65 5.96 12.07 0.68
CA PHE A 65 6.77 11.03 1.30
C PHE A 65 7.37 10.09 0.25
N ASN A 66 8.71 10.04 0.18
CA ASN A 66 9.46 9.17 -0.73
C ASN A 66 10.80 8.75 -0.13
N ARG A 67 10.78 8.16 1.07
CA ARG A 67 11.97 7.65 1.77
C ARG A 67 11.93 6.13 1.91
N SER A 68 13.10 5.50 2.11
CA SER A 68 13.13 4.07 2.44
C SER A 68 12.37 3.80 3.75
N LEU A 69 11.66 2.67 3.77
CA LEU A 69 10.94 2.17 4.95
C LEU A 69 11.78 1.15 5.76
N GLU A 70 13.00 0.82 5.30
CA GLU A 70 13.84 -0.22 5.94
C GLU A 70 14.16 0.08 7.41
N VAL A 71 14.36 1.36 7.72
CA VAL A 71 14.70 1.81 9.09
C VAL A 71 13.47 2.05 9.96
N MET A 72 12.26 1.90 9.41
CA MET A 72 11.03 2.15 10.16
C MET A 72 10.66 0.98 11.06
N ASN A 73 10.46 1.28 12.33
CA ASN A 73 9.92 0.32 13.31
C ASN A 73 8.40 0.43 13.36
N PHE A 74 7.71 -0.37 12.52
CA PHE A 74 6.25 -0.41 12.54
C PHE A 74 5.72 -1.14 13.77
N PRO A 75 4.71 -0.59 14.49
CA PRO A 75 4.09 -1.28 15.60
C PRO A 75 3.31 -2.52 15.14
N MET A 76 3.34 -3.58 15.91
CA MET A 76 2.66 -4.86 15.59
C MET A 76 1.12 -4.76 15.57
N THR A 77 0.59 -3.67 16.13
CA THR A 77 -0.85 -3.35 16.11
C THR A 77 -1.34 -2.84 14.77
N LEU A 78 -0.43 -2.43 13.87
CA LEU A 78 -0.78 -1.79 12.60
C LEU A 78 -1.55 -2.77 11.71
N ARG A 79 -2.66 -2.29 11.14
CA ARG A 79 -3.58 -3.02 10.26
C ARG A 79 -3.67 -2.43 8.87
N SER A 80 -3.47 -1.12 8.76
CA SER A 80 -3.56 -0.41 7.49
C SER A 80 -2.38 0.52 7.29
N VAL A 81 -1.78 0.47 6.10
CA VAL A 81 -0.75 1.41 5.64
C VAL A 81 -1.15 1.95 4.28
N THR A 82 -1.17 3.29 4.17
CA THR A 82 -1.29 4.00 2.91
C THR A 82 -0.01 4.78 2.66
N LEU A 83 0.67 4.46 1.58
CA LEU A 83 1.89 5.14 1.16
C LEU A 83 1.56 6.44 0.41
N GLY A 84 2.40 7.46 0.58
CA GLY A 84 2.21 8.76 -0.05
C GLY A 84 2.25 8.70 -1.59
N GLU A 85 1.62 9.68 -2.22
CA GLU A 85 1.49 9.75 -3.68
C GLU A 85 2.84 9.70 -4.41
N ASN A 86 3.89 10.31 -3.85
CA ASN A 86 5.23 10.33 -4.44
C ASN A 86 6.09 9.12 -4.06
N PHE A 87 5.60 8.22 -3.21
CA PHE A 87 6.39 7.07 -2.77
C PHE A 87 6.74 6.16 -3.95
N ASN A 88 8.05 5.96 -4.17
CA ASN A 88 8.59 5.09 -5.20
C ASN A 88 9.92 4.46 -4.78
N LYS A 89 10.01 3.95 -3.55
CA LYS A 89 11.19 3.22 -3.05
C LYS A 89 10.94 1.73 -3.05
N HIS A 90 12.02 0.94 -3.20
CA HIS A 90 11.96 -0.51 -3.04
C HIS A 90 11.47 -0.88 -1.64
N LEU A 91 10.83 -2.05 -1.55
CA LEU A 91 10.40 -2.62 -0.28
C LEU A 91 11.29 -3.78 0.18
N ASP A 92 12.43 -4.01 -0.50
CA ASP A 92 13.43 -4.99 -0.08
C ASP A 92 13.94 -4.65 1.32
N GLY A 93 14.01 -5.64 2.20
CA GLY A 93 14.45 -5.43 3.59
C GLY A 93 13.45 -4.72 4.50
N VAL A 94 12.30 -4.28 3.99
CA VAL A 94 11.28 -3.61 4.82
C VAL A 94 10.52 -4.64 5.66
N ASN A 95 10.53 -4.46 6.98
CA ASN A 95 9.81 -5.31 7.92
C ASN A 95 8.38 -4.79 8.14
N LEU A 96 7.48 -5.12 7.21
CA LEU A 96 6.06 -4.82 7.39
C LEU A 96 5.45 -5.70 8.50
N PRO A 97 4.58 -5.16 9.39
CA PRO A 97 4.04 -5.92 10.49
C PRO A 97 3.17 -7.09 10.01
N SER A 98 3.35 -8.26 10.62
CA SER A 98 2.64 -9.48 10.23
C SER A 98 1.11 -9.40 10.36
N GLY A 99 0.62 -8.47 11.19
CA GLY A 99 -0.80 -8.19 11.38
C GLY A 99 -1.43 -7.26 10.33
N LEU A 100 -0.64 -6.77 9.36
CA LEU A 100 -1.15 -5.84 8.34
C LEU A 100 -2.21 -6.50 7.46
N GLU A 101 -3.34 -5.82 7.29
CA GLU A 101 -4.50 -6.31 6.53
C GLU A 101 -4.73 -5.50 5.24
N SER A 102 -4.26 -4.25 5.19
CA SER A 102 -4.44 -3.38 4.03
C SER A 102 -3.15 -2.62 3.71
N LEU A 103 -2.75 -2.65 2.43
CA LEU A 103 -1.60 -1.90 1.91
C LEU A 103 -2.02 -1.17 0.63
N THR A 104 -1.95 0.16 0.67
CA THR A 104 -2.26 1.03 -0.46
C THR A 104 -1.01 1.77 -0.89
N PHE A 105 -0.68 1.66 -2.15
CA PHE A 105 0.43 2.37 -2.80
C PHE A 105 -0.05 3.67 -3.42
N GLY A 106 0.77 4.71 -3.34
CA GLY A 106 0.49 6.00 -3.95
C GLY A 106 0.66 6.01 -5.47
N PHE A 107 0.36 7.14 -6.05
CA PHE A 107 0.30 7.37 -7.49
C PHE A 107 1.56 6.96 -8.26
N ARG A 108 2.77 7.27 -7.71
CA ARG A 108 4.06 7.09 -8.41
C ARG A 108 4.73 5.74 -8.19
N PHE A 109 4.19 4.91 -7.31
CA PHE A 109 4.82 3.62 -7.02
C PHE A 109 4.88 2.74 -8.27
N ASN A 110 6.11 2.35 -8.65
CA ASN A 110 6.37 1.45 -9.77
C ASN A 110 7.63 0.61 -9.53
N GLN A 111 7.84 0.11 -8.32
CA GLN A 111 8.94 -0.77 -8.00
C GLN A 111 8.50 -2.23 -8.05
N SER A 112 9.44 -3.13 -8.41
CA SER A 112 9.19 -4.58 -8.35
C SER A 112 8.87 -5.02 -6.92
N LEU A 113 7.99 -6.01 -6.81
CA LEU A 113 7.71 -6.73 -5.58
C LEU A 113 8.34 -8.13 -5.55
N GLU A 114 9.16 -8.47 -6.56
CA GLU A 114 9.90 -9.74 -6.57
C GLU A 114 10.81 -9.81 -5.33
N GLY A 115 10.72 -10.90 -4.55
CA GLY A 115 11.49 -11.10 -3.33
C GLY A 115 11.00 -10.33 -2.09
N VAL A 116 10.03 -9.43 -2.23
CA VAL A 116 9.48 -8.68 -1.10
C VAL A 116 8.64 -9.60 -0.20
N GLN A 117 8.91 -9.58 1.11
CA GLN A 117 8.17 -10.35 2.09
C GLN A 117 6.86 -9.64 2.48
N LEU A 118 5.80 -9.87 1.70
CA LEU A 118 4.49 -9.32 1.99
C LEU A 118 3.83 -10.01 3.20
N PRO A 119 3.15 -9.26 4.11
CA PRO A 119 2.51 -9.83 5.28
C PRO A 119 1.43 -10.85 4.92
N ARG A 120 1.47 -12.04 5.55
CA ARG A 120 0.53 -13.16 5.26
C ARG A 120 -0.93 -12.85 5.57
N ASN A 121 -1.19 -11.88 6.44
CA ASN A 121 -2.55 -11.47 6.81
C ASN A 121 -3.14 -10.41 5.88
N LEU A 122 -2.38 -9.95 4.89
CA LEU A 122 -2.84 -8.93 3.95
C LEU A 122 -4.06 -9.43 3.17
N ARG A 123 -5.14 -8.66 3.23
CA ARG A 123 -6.42 -8.92 2.57
C ARG A 123 -6.67 -8.01 1.39
N ASN A 124 -6.14 -6.79 1.47
CA ASN A 124 -6.38 -5.76 0.48
C ASN A 124 -5.04 -5.17 0.01
N MET A 125 -4.82 -5.19 -1.29
CA MET A 125 -3.71 -4.48 -1.93
C MET A 125 -4.26 -3.58 -3.03
N THR A 126 -3.88 -2.31 -2.97
CA THR A 126 -4.26 -1.33 -4.00
C THR A 126 -3.02 -0.64 -4.52
N PHE A 127 -2.81 -0.70 -5.81
CA PHE A 127 -1.74 0.01 -6.49
C PHE A 127 -2.23 1.33 -7.06
N GLY A 128 -1.36 2.34 -7.01
CA GLY A 128 -1.60 3.64 -7.60
C GLY A 128 -1.46 3.64 -9.13
N ARG A 129 -1.60 4.82 -9.70
CA ARG A 129 -1.73 5.03 -11.16
C ARG A 129 -0.59 4.42 -11.98
N ASN A 130 0.67 4.56 -11.53
CA ASN A 130 1.84 4.26 -12.37
C ASN A 130 2.36 2.84 -12.25
N PHE A 131 1.80 2.02 -11.37
CA PHE A 131 2.29 0.65 -11.19
C PHE A 131 2.12 -0.18 -12.46
N ASN A 132 3.25 -0.69 -12.97
CA ASN A 132 3.27 -1.54 -14.17
C ASN A 132 4.43 -2.55 -14.10
N GLN A 133 4.54 -3.30 -12.98
CA GLN A 133 5.56 -4.33 -12.78
C GLN A 133 4.96 -5.73 -12.90
N PRO A 134 5.73 -6.72 -13.40
CA PRO A 134 5.27 -8.10 -13.50
C PRO A 134 5.04 -8.75 -12.14
N LEU A 135 4.12 -9.73 -12.09
CA LEU A 135 3.72 -10.42 -10.85
C LEU A 135 4.14 -11.90 -10.80
N GLN A 136 4.72 -12.46 -11.87
CA GLN A 136 5.01 -13.89 -11.99
C GLN A 136 5.93 -14.44 -10.88
N ARG A 137 6.78 -13.57 -10.32
CA ARG A 137 7.73 -13.92 -9.25
C ARG A 137 7.41 -13.24 -7.91
N VAL A 138 6.18 -12.78 -7.78
CA VAL A 138 5.71 -12.15 -6.53
C VAL A 138 4.96 -13.18 -5.72
N ASP A 139 5.38 -13.37 -4.47
CA ASP A 139 4.67 -14.20 -3.50
C ASP A 139 3.47 -13.43 -2.94
N LEU A 140 2.33 -13.50 -3.65
CA LEU A 140 1.10 -12.85 -3.20
C LEU A 140 0.60 -13.48 -1.88
N PRO A 141 0.15 -12.66 -0.91
CA PRO A 141 -0.29 -13.16 0.40
C PRO A 141 -1.44 -14.15 0.30
N SER A 142 -1.33 -15.27 1.03
CA SER A 142 -2.31 -16.38 0.97
C SER A 142 -3.72 -16.01 1.46
N LYS A 143 -3.89 -14.87 2.13
CA LYS A 143 -5.20 -14.34 2.57
C LYS A 143 -5.69 -13.15 1.75
N LEU A 144 -5.01 -12.82 0.65
CA LEU A 144 -5.38 -11.68 -0.19
C LEU A 144 -6.75 -11.93 -0.83
N GLN A 145 -7.68 -11.01 -0.59
CA GLN A 145 -9.05 -11.06 -1.06
C GLN A 145 -9.33 -10.04 -2.18
N ASN A 146 -8.72 -8.87 -2.08
CA ASN A 146 -8.96 -7.78 -3.01
C ASN A 146 -7.63 -7.25 -3.55
N LEU A 147 -7.50 -7.24 -4.87
CA LEU A 147 -6.34 -6.72 -5.57
C LEU A 147 -6.78 -5.73 -6.64
N THR A 148 -6.32 -4.49 -6.52
CA THR A 148 -6.69 -3.42 -7.43
C THR A 148 -5.43 -2.81 -8.05
N PHE A 149 -5.39 -2.75 -9.36
CA PHE A 149 -4.36 -2.05 -10.12
C PHE A 149 -4.88 -0.72 -10.64
N GLY A 150 -3.97 0.27 -10.70
CA GLY A 150 -4.26 1.56 -11.25
C GLY A 150 -4.11 1.63 -12.77
N TYR A 151 -4.24 2.82 -13.28
CA TYR A 151 -4.35 3.20 -14.68
C TYR A 151 -3.33 2.56 -15.64
N ALA A 152 -2.03 2.56 -15.26
CA ALA A 152 -0.94 2.17 -16.18
C ALA A 152 -0.66 0.66 -16.25
N PHE A 153 -1.31 -0.15 -15.40
CA PHE A 153 -1.00 -1.58 -15.34
C PHE A 153 -1.37 -2.28 -16.64
N ASN A 154 -0.36 -2.87 -17.30
CA ASN A 154 -0.53 -3.60 -18.55
C ASN A 154 0.48 -4.77 -18.68
N GLN A 155 0.68 -5.53 -17.59
CA GLN A 155 1.56 -6.70 -17.60
C GLN A 155 0.77 -7.97 -17.86
N GLY A 156 1.38 -8.94 -18.57
CA GLY A 156 0.78 -10.26 -18.75
C GLY A 156 0.52 -10.95 -17.40
N LEU A 157 -0.60 -11.67 -17.32
CA LEU A 157 -1.02 -12.36 -16.10
C LEU A 157 -0.80 -13.88 -16.17
N GLU A 158 -0.32 -14.40 -17.31
CA GLU A 158 0.04 -15.81 -17.43
C GLU A 158 1.16 -16.17 -16.44
N GLY A 159 1.00 -17.28 -15.73
CA GLY A 159 1.98 -17.76 -14.76
C GLY A 159 1.97 -17.03 -13.40
N VAL A 160 1.05 -16.12 -13.17
CA VAL A 160 0.87 -15.50 -11.85
C VAL A 160 0.28 -16.53 -10.87
N ASN A 161 0.92 -16.70 -9.71
CA ASN A 161 0.43 -17.57 -8.64
C ASN A 161 -0.64 -16.85 -7.81
N TRP A 162 -1.90 -16.93 -8.25
CA TRP A 162 -3.01 -16.30 -7.56
C TRP A 162 -3.33 -17.03 -6.25
N PRO A 163 -3.51 -16.31 -5.13
CA PRO A 163 -3.97 -16.95 -3.90
C PRO A 163 -5.43 -17.41 -4.03
N ALA A 164 -5.74 -18.60 -3.51
CA ALA A 164 -7.09 -19.17 -3.56
C ALA A 164 -8.15 -18.28 -2.89
N SER A 165 -7.72 -17.43 -1.96
CA SER A 165 -8.57 -16.47 -1.24
C SER A 165 -9.01 -15.26 -2.07
N LEU A 166 -8.45 -15.04 -3.29
CA LEU A 166 -8.74 -13.84 -4.08
C LEU A 166 -10.18 -13.84 -4.57
N GLN A 167 -10.94 -12.83 -4.19
CA GLN A 167 -12.36 -12.67 -4.51
C GLN A 167 -12.63 -11.53 -5.47
N SER A 168 -11.77 -10.52 -5.49
CA SER A 168 -11.94 -9.36 -6.35
C SER A 168 -10.61 -8.94 -6.99
N LEU A 169 -10.63 -8.80 -8.31
CA LEU A 169 -9.51 -8.31 -9.11
C LEU A 169 -9.97 -7.16 -9.99
N THR A 170 -9.35 -6.00 -9.85
CA THR A 170 -9.58 -4.85 -10.72
C THR A 170 -8.33 -4.54 -11.50
N LEU A 171 -8.45 -4.47 -12.82
CA LEU A 171 -7.40 -4.10 -13.75
C LEU A 171 -7.70 -2.71 -14.33
N GLY A 172 -6.71 -1.83 -14.30
CA GLY A 172 -6.85 -0.44 -14.67
C GLY A 172 -7.05 -0.20 -16.18
N GLU A 173 -7.22 1.06 -16.53
CA GLU A 173 -7.66 1.52 -17.85
C GLU A 173 -6.77 1.07 -19.01
N HIS A 174 -5.45 0.95 -18.82
CA HIS A 174 -4.51 0.55 -19.87
C HIS A 174 -4.36 -0.96 -20.04
N PHE A 175 -5.01 -1.77 -19.19
CA PHE A 175 -4.85 -3.21 -19.29
C PHE A 175 -5.43 -3.76 -20.58
N ASN A 176 -4.56 -4.34 -21.42
CA ASN A 176 -4.93 -4.94 -22.70
C ASN A 176 -4.02 -6.12 -23.04
N GLN A 177 -3.83 -7.06 -22.09
CA GLN A 177 -3.08 -8.30 -22.31
C GLN A 177 -4.03 -9.48 -22.46
N SER A 178 -3.62 -10.50 -23.27
CA SER A 178 -4.43 -11.71 -23.43
C SER A 178 -4.66 -12.41 -22.10
N LEU A 179 -5.85 -12.91 -21.89
CA LEU A 179 -6.27 -13.70 -20.72
C LEU A 179 -6.44 -15.19 -21.04
N GLU A 180 -6.19 -15.62 -22.29
CA GLU A 180 -6.46 -16.99 -22.75
C GLU A 180 -5.76 -18.08 -21.94
N ARG A 181 -4.58 -17.79 -21.38
CA ARG A 181 -3.79 -18.75 -20.58
C ARG A 181 -3.73 -18.40 -19.11
N VAL A 182 -4.55 -17.45 -18.68
CA VAL A 182 -4.61 -17.03 -17.29
C VAL A 182 -5.56 -17.95 -16.53
N ARG A 183 -5.06 -18.57 -15.47
CA ARG A 183 -5.90 -19.40 -14.57
C ARG A 183 -6.20 -18.62 -13.31
N PHE A 184 -7.41 -18.09 -13.24
CA PHE A 184 -7.88 -17.39 -12.06
C PHE A 184 -8.34 -18.38 -10.97
N PRO A 185 -8.31 -17.99 -9.68
CA PRO A 185 -8.82 -18.83 -8.61
C PRO A 185 -10.35 -19.01 -8.72
N SER A 186 -10.84 -20.20 -8.33
CA SER A 186 -12.28 -20.54 -8.37
C SER A 186 -13.17 -19.62 -7.53
N ASP A 187 -12.61 -19.01 -6.50
CA ASP A 187 -13.31 -18.13 -5.58
C ASP A 187 -13.40 -16.66 -6.06
N LEU A 188 -12.91 -16.36 -7.27
CA LEU A 188 -12.98 -15.02 -7.84
C LEU A 188 -14.43 -14.67 -8.17
N LYS A 189 -15.00 -13.68 -7.47
CA LYS A 189 -16.39 -13.24 -7.57
C LYS A 189 -16.55 -11.96 -8.38
N SER A 190 -15.50 -11.13 -8.41
CA SER A 190 -15.50 -9.85 -9.09
C SER A 190 -14.26 -9.71 -9.94
N PHE A 191 -14.43 -9.50 -11.22
CA PHE A 191 -13.35 -9.21 -12.16
C PHE A 191 -13.74 -7.95 -12.95
N ILE A 192 -12.96 -6.88 -12.77
CA ILE A 192 -13.25 -5.56 -13.35
C ILE A 192 -12.14 -5.18 -14.30
N LEU A 193 -12.51 -4.85 -15.53
CA LEU A 193 -11.66 -4.25 -16.55
C LEU A 193 -12.14 -2.80 -16.76
N GLU A 194 -11.37 -1.81 -16.32
CA GLU A 194 -11.79 -0.40 -16.39
C GLU A 194 -11.59 0.19 -17.79
N GLY A 195 -10.73 -0.39 -18.59
CA GLY A 195 -10.34 0.13 -19.90
C GLY A 195 -10.99 -0.55 -21.10
N ARG A 196 -10.51 -0.16 -22.28
CA ARG A 196 -10.90 -0.78 -23.55
C ARG A 196 -10.12 -2.07 -23.74
N PHE A 197 -10.74 -3.19 -23.43
CA PHE A 197 -10.15 -4.51 -23.64
C PHE A 197 -10.48 -4.99 -25.06
N SER A 198 -9.44 -5.29 -25.85
CA SER A 198 -9.58 -5.64 -27.28
C SER A 198 -9.39 -7.13 -27.57
N HIS A 199 -9.04 -7.93 -26.58
CA HIS A 199 -8.89 -9.39 -26.73
C HIS A 199 -10.21 -10.10 -26.47
N SER A 200 -10.38 -11.29 -27.09
CA SER A 200 -11.52 -12.14 -26.80
C SER A 200 -11.48 -12.61 -25.34
N LEU A 201 -12.60 -12.49 -24.66
CA LEU A 201 -12.84 -13.22 -23.42
C LEU A 201 -13.32 -14.62 -23.84
N ALA A 202 -12.39 -15.53 -24.14
CA ALA A 202 -12.74 -16.95 -24.23
C ALA A 202 -13.34 -17.40 -22.89
N PRO A 203 -14.22 -18.44 -22.85
CA PRO A 203 -14.78 -18.90 -21.60
C PRO A 203 -13.64 -19.15 -20.60
N LEU A 204 -13.69 -18.45 -19.49
CA LEU A 204 -12.78 -18.69 -18.37
C LEU A 204 -13.20 -20.02 -17.75
N GLU A 205 -12.53 -21.13 -18.15
CA GLU A 205 -12.70 -22.46 -17.58
C GLU A 205 -12.09 -22.59 -16.17
#